data_6ecf8d5a6cc83edfd4ce642bbe43083b
#
_entry.id   6ecf8d5a6cc83edfd4ce642bbe43083b
#
_cell.length_a   1.000
_cell.length_b   1.000
_cell.length_c   1.000
_cell.angle_alpha   90.00
_cell.angle_beta   90.00
_cell.angle_gamma   90.00
#
_symmetry.space_group_name_H-M   'P 1'
#
loop_
_entity.id
_entity.type
_entity.pdbx_description
1 polymer ?
#
loop_
_entity_poly.entity_id
_entity_poly.type
_entity_poly.pdbx_seq_one_letter_code
_entity_poly.pdbx_strand_id
1 'polypeptide(L)'
;TSPTPDTVRIFRALHELEMNEAGYSFYAAEMVSADEAPEAVAGSLGYFAPMVELLSSPKLSHFREALEQRLGKAVDPSSKAFFYGALSYDHMLAVGYAIRDIQEAGERVTSQNMLTYLRRMDFEGATGRVSLVPGTNDRADMPIQIVNSHGYKEDGDTVDFVSVGSVDPATGRLILK
;
A
#
# COMPACT_ATOMS: atom_id res chain seq x y z
N THR A 1 -4.33 -10.92 3.08
CA THR A 1 -4.96 -11.84 2.12
C THR A 1 -4.42 -11.50 0.76
N SER A 2 -3.78 -12.46 0.09
CA SER A 2 -3.43 -12.38 -1.33
C SER A 2 -4.65 -11.89 -2.11
N PRO A 3 -4.50 -11.07 -3.18
CA PRO A 3 -5.61 -10.76 -4.06
C PRO A 3 -6.29 -12.07 -4.39
N THR A 4 -7.60 -12.08 -4.25
CA THR A 4 -8.33 -13.33 -4.31
C THR A 4 -8.04 -14.00 -5.65
N PRO A 5 -7.83 -15.31 -5.69
CA PRO A 5 -7.66 -16.07 -6.93
C PRO A 5 -8.72 -15.71 -7.99
N ASP A 6 -9.87 -15.22 -7.53
CA ASP A 6 -10.97 -14.80 -8.37
C ASP A 6 -10.72 -13.52 -9.15
N THR A 7 -10.02 -12.52 -8.59
CA THR A 7 -9.67 -11.29 -9.33
C THR A 7 -8.72 -11.60 -10.49
N VAL A 8 -7.71 -12.43 -10.26
CA VAL A 8 -6.80 -12.89 -11.32
C VAL A 8 -7.54 -13.67 -12.41
N ARG A 9 -8.48 -14.55 -12.01
CA ARG A 9 -9.33 -15.29 -12.96
C ARG A 9 -10.21 -14.38 -13.79
N ILE A 10 -10.77 -13.34 -13.18
CA ILE A 10 -11.58 -12.33 -13.91
C ILE A 10 -10.72 -11.63 -14.95
N PHE A 11 -9.53 -11.15 -14.60
CA PHE A 11 -8.64 -10.46 -15.54
C PHE A 11 -8.18 -11.37 -16.68
N ARG A 12 -7.86 -12.64 -16.41
CA ARG A 12 -7.56 -13.62 -17.44
C ARG A 12 -8.74 -13.85 -18.38
N ALA A 13 -9.95 -14.02 -17.83
CA ALA A 13 -11.16 -14.18 -18.66
C ALA A 13 -11.45 -12.94 -19.51
N LEU A 14 -11.26 -11.73 -18.96
CA LEU A 14 -11.39 -10.49 -19.73
C LEU A 14 -10.39 -10.43 -20.88
N HIS A 15 -9.15 -10.86 -20.63
CA HIS A 15 -8.12 -10.93 -21.66
C HIS A 15 -8.45 -11.96 -22.75
N GLU A 16 -8.85 -13.16 -22.36
CA GLU A 16 -9.26 -14.24 -23.29
C GLU A 16 -10.48 -13.87 -24.14
N LEU A 17 -11.37 -13.03 -23.61
CA LEU A 17 -12.58 -12.56 -24.30
C LEU A 17 -12.35 -11.23 -25.04
N GLU A 18 -11.13 -10.74 -25.12
CA GLU A 18 -10.78 -9.46 -25.76
C GLU A 18 -11.58 -8.26 -25.19
N MET A 19 -12.01 -8.35 -23.91
CA MET A 19 -12.79 -7.33 -23.23
C MET A 19 -11.92 -6.32 -22.45
N ASN A 20 -10.61 -6.46 -22.49
CA ASN A 20 -9.66 -5.56 -21.81
C ASN A 20 -9.02 -4.54 -22.75
N GLU A 21 -9.45 -4.48 -24.01
CA GLU A 21 -8.97 -3.53 -25.00
C GLU A 21 -9.50 -2.10 -24.77
N ALA A 22 -9.06 -1.18 -25.64
CA ALA A 22 -9.49 0.21 -25.61
C ALA A 22 -11.03 0.35 -25.72
N GLY A 23 -11.63 1.10 -24.81
CA GLY A 23 -13.08 1.31 -24.74
C GLY A 23 -13.76 0.67 -23.54
N TYR A 24 -13.07 -0.21 -22.81
CA TYR A 24 -13.54 -0.75 -21.55
C TYR A 24 -12.86 -0.05 -20.38
N SER A 25 -13.58 0.09 -19.27
CA SER A 25 -13.04 0.66 -18.02
C SER A 25 -13.38 -0.25 -16.84
N PHE A 26 -12.38 -0.57 -16.04
CA PHE A 26 -12.49 -1.44 -14.87
C PHE A 26 -12.06 -0.68 -13.63
N TYR A 27 -12.87 -0.77 -12.59
CA TYR A 27 -12.59 -0.14 -11.30
C TYR A 27 -12.49 -1.22 -10.24
N ALA A 28 -11.36 -1.30 -9.57
CA ALA A 28 -11.16 -2.22 -8.47
C ALA A 28 -11.05 -1.47 -7.15
N ALA A 29 -11.47 -2.11 -6.08
CA ALA A 29 -11.29 -1.62 -4.72
C ALA A 29 -9.85 -1.83 -4.21
N GLU A 30 -9.09 -2.72 -4.85
CA GLU A 30 -7.71 -3.06 -4.53
C GLU A 30 -6.94 -3.35 -5.81
N MET A 31 -5.67 -2.94 -5.86
CA MET A 31 -4.81 -3.20 -7.01
C MET A 31 -4.51 -4.69 -7.12
N VAL A 32 -4.73 -5.27 -8.30
CA VAL A 32 -4.30 -6.63 -8.63
C VAL A 32 -2.78 -6.66 -8.75
N SER A 33 -2.14 -7.69 -8.18
CA SER A 33 -0.71 -7.89 -8.36
C SER A 33 -0.41 -8.21 -9.82
N ALA A 34 0.45 -7.40 -10.44
CA ALA A 34 0.90 -7.66 -11.80
C ALA A 34 1.66 -8.99 -11.92
N ASP A 35 2.32 -9.44 -10.85
CA ASP A 35 3.08 -10.70 -10.82
C ASP A 35 2.20 -11.94 -11.03
N GLU A 36 0.89 -11.85 -10.77
CA GLU A 36 -0.03 -12.99 -10.84
C GLU A 36 -0.67 -13.18 -12.23
N ALA A 37 -0.78 -12.11 -13.02
CA ALA A 37 -1.32 -12.15 -14.38
C ALA A 37 -0.83 -10.93 -15.19
N PRO A 38 0.48 -10.79 -15.44
CA PRO A 38 1.06 -9.57 -16.00
C PRO A 38 0.48 -9.23 -17.38
N GLU A 39 0.28 -10.22 -18.24
CA GLU A 39 -0.28 -10.05 -19.57
C GLU A 39 -1.72 -9.52 -19.57
N ALA A 40 -2.55 -10.05 -18.66
CA ALA A 40 -3.94 -9.62 -18.55
C ALA A 40 -4.06 -8.21 -17.93
N VAL A 41 -3.23 -7.90 -16.94
CA VAL A 41 -3.22 -6.57 -16.29
C VAL A 41 -2.63 -5.52 -17.23
N ALA A 42 -1.53 -5.82 -17.92
CA ALA A 42 -0.92 -4.91 -18.88
C ALA A 42 -1.86 -4.63 -20.09
N GLY A 43 -2.59 -5.65 -20.55
CA GLY A 43 -3.59 -5.48 -21.62
C GLY A 43 -4.80 -4.65 -21.21
N SER A 44 -5.06 -4.50 -19.90
CA SER A 44 -6.24 -3.80 -19.39
C SER A 44 -6.00 -2.30 -19.24
N LEU A 45 -5.87 -1.57 -20.36
CA LEU A 45 -5.55 -0.14 -20.41
C LEU A 45 -6.57 0.77 -19.70
N GLY A 46 -7.79 0.29 -19.47
CA GLY A 46 -8.84 0.99 -18.71
C GLY A 46 -8.93 0.55 -17.24
N TYR A 47 -7.91 -0.12 -16.69
CA TYR A 47 -7.93 -0.61 -15.32
C TYR A 47 -7.46 0.47 -14.35
N PHE A 48 -8.35 0.85 -13.45
CA PHE A 48 -8.11 1.84 -12.39
C PHE A 48 -8.18 1.18 -11.01
N ALA A 49 -7.20 1.45 -10.17
CA ALA A 49 -7.18 0.95 -8.81
C ALA A 49 -6.61 1.98 -7.83
N PRO A 50 -7.06 1.96 -6.56
CA PRO A 50 -6.40 2.71 -5.50
C PRO A 50 -5.08 2.03 -5.12
N MET A 51 -4.06 2.84 -4.90
CA MET A 51 -2.77 2.40 -4.39
C MET A 51 -2.29 3.38 -3.31
N VAL A 52 -1.80 2.87 -2.20
CA VAL A 52 -1.16 3.73 -1.21
C VAL A 52 0.20 4.18 -1.75
N GLU A 53 0.42 5.49 -1.75
CA GLU A 53 1.69 6.06 -2.16
C GLU A 53 2.70 5.97 -1.02
N LEU A 54 3.80 5.24 -1.26
CA LEU A 54 4.95 5.28 -0.36
C LEU A 54 5.78 6.52 -0.67
N LEU A 55 5.59 7.56 0.13
CA LEU A 55 6.38 8.78 -0.01
C LEU A 55 7.84 8.49 0.35
N SER A 56 8.76 9.01 -0.46
CA SER A 56 10.18 8.91 -0.18
C SER A 56 10.51 9.58 1.15
N SER A 57 11.08 8.82 2.07
CA SER A 57 11.48 9.30 3.39
C SER A 57 12.78 8.65 3.84
N PRO A 58 13.55 9.27 4.76
CA PRO A 58 14.73 8.63 5.35
C PRO A 58 14.40 7.31 6.06
N LYS A 59 13.24 7.22 6.66
CA LYS A 59 12.78 5.99 7.34
C LYS A 59 12.50 4.86 6.36
N LEU A 60 11.85 5.16 5.22
CA LEU A 60 11.61 4.18 4.16
C LEU A 60 12.93 3.69 3.56
N SER A 61 13.88 4.60 3.30
CA SER A 61 15.20 4.26 2.79
C SER A 61 15.94 3.34 3.76
N HIS A 62 15.97 3.68 5.04
CA HIS A 62 16.59 2.86 6.07
C HIS A 62 15.93 1.47 6.19
N PHE A 63 14.60 1.41 6.15
CA PHE A 63 13.87 0.14 6.16
C PHE A 63 14.28 -0.72 4.96
N ARG A 64 14.34 -0.14 3.75
CA ARG A 64 14.75 -0.86 2.54
C ARG A 64 16.17 -1.41 2.67
N GLU A 65 17.13 -0.57 3.05
CA GLU A 65 18.53 -0.96 3.21
C GLU A 65 18.69 -2.11 4.23
N ALA A 66 18.03 -2.01 5.38
CA ALA A 66 18.04 -3.06 6.39
C ALA A 66 17.42 -4.38 5.88
N LEU A 67 16.34 -4.29 5.10
CA LEU A 67 15.69 -5.43 4.49
C LEU A 67 16.59 -6.10 3.44
N GLU A 68 17.20 -5.31 2.54
CA GLU A 68 18.14 -5.77 1.51
C GLU A 68 19.35 -6.46 2.14
N GLN A 69 19.92 -5.86 3.18
CA GLN A 69 21.03 -6.45 3.93
C GLN A 69 20.64 -7.80 4.54
N ARG A 70 19.43 -7.89 5.11
CA ARG A 70 18.97 -9.14 5.73
C ARG A 70 18.65 -10.24 4.72
N LEU A 71 18.12 -9.88 3.56
CA LEU A 71 17.77 -10.81 2.49
C LEU A 71 18.96 -11.18 1.59
N GLY A 72 20.05 -10.40 1.63
CA GLY A 72 21.21 -10.58 0.75
C GLY A 72 20.93 -10.30 -0.72
N LYS A 73 19.85 -9.55 -1.03
CA LYS A 73 19.47 -9.19 -2.40
C LYS A 73 18.70 -7.86 -2.43
N ALA A 74 18.74 -7.20 -3.58
CA ALA A 74 17.94 -6.00 -3.82
C ALA A 74 16.43 -6.29 -3.70
N VAL A 75 15.69 -5.31 -3.21
CA VAL A 75 14.24 -5.36 -3.05
C VAL A 75 13.60 -4.36 -4.00
N ASP A 76 12.63 -4.82 -4.77
CA ASP A 76 11.83 -3.94 -5.62
C ASP A 76 10.90 -3.08 -4.75
N PRO A 77 11.11 -1.75 -4.72
CA PRO A 77 10.29 -0.83 -3.93
C PRO A 77 8.86 -0.68 -4.46
N SER A 78 8.59 -1.09 -5.69
CA SER A 78 7.25 -1.10 -6.28
C SER A 78 6.46 -2.37 -5.99
N SER A 79 7.11 -3.37 -5.39
CA SER A 79 6.48 -4.66 -5.11
C SER A 79 5.46 -4.54 -3.97
N LYS A 80 4.36 -5.27 -4.10
CA LYS A 80 3.34 -5.40 -3.05
C LYS A 80 3.93 -5.94 -1.74
N ALA A 81 4.89 -6.86 -1.83
CA ALA A 81 5.60 -7.42 -0.68
C ALA A 81 6.38 -6.35 0.10
N PHE A 82 7.07 -5.44 -0.60
CA PHE A 82 7.78 -4.33 0.04
C PHE A 82 6.81 -3.37 0.74
N PHE A 83 5.70 -3.02 0.08
CA PHE A 83 4.67 -2.18 0.66
C PHE A 83 4.10 -2.74 1.96
N TYR A 84 3.64 -4.00 1.95
CA TYR A 84 3.13 -4.65 3.16
C TYR A 84 4.21 -4.87 4.23
N GLY A 85 5.46 -5.07 3.82
CA GLY A 85 6.60 -5.12 4.72
C GLY A 85 6.81 -3.80 5.46
N ALA A 86 6.75 -2.67 4.76
CA ALA A 86 6.86 -1.34 5.35
C ALA A 86 5.70 -1.02 6.31
N LEU A 87 4.46 -1.39 5.94
CA LEU A 87 3.30 -1.27 6.83
C LEU A 87 3.47 -2.13 8.10
N SER A 88 3.91 -3.37 7.95
CA SER A 88 4.13 -4.28 9.08
C SER A 88 5.23 -3.76 10.01
N TYR A 89 6.29 -3.17 9.46
CA TYR A 89 7.33 -2.51 10.23
C TYR A 89 6.77 -1.38 11.08
N ASP A 90 5.95 -0.50 10.51
CA ASP A 90 5.33 0.59 11.24
C ASP A 90 4.35 0.10 12.31
N HIS A 91 3.60 -0.98 12.06
CA HIS A 91 2.75 -1.60 13.06
C HIS A 91 3.56 -2.12 14.26
N MET A 92 4.71 -2.76 14.00
CA MET A 92 5.58 -3.26 15.08
C MET A 92 6.20 -2.12 15.88
N LEU A 93 6.61 -1.03 15.23
CA LEU A 93 7.06 0.18 15.91
C LEU A 93 5.97 0.77 16.80
N ALA A 94 4.74 0.85 16.28
CA ALA A 94 3.58 1.33 17.01
C ALA A 94 3.36 0.55 18.31
N VAL A 95 3.37 -0.78 18.23
CA VAL A 95 3.24 -1.67 19.39
C VAL A 95 4.41 -1.47 20.36
N GLY A 96 5.65 -1.38 19.86
CA GLY A 96 6.83 -1.17 20.67
C GLY A 96 6.79 0.16 21.45
N TYR A 97 6.41 1.25 20.78
CA TYR A 97 6.25 2.55 21.42
C TYR A 97 5.13 2.54 22.48
N ALA A 98 3.98 1.93 22.19
CA ALA A 98 2.90 1.82 23.15
C ALA A 98 3.32 1.04 24.41
N ILE A 99 4.04 -0.08 24.26
CA ILE A 99 4.56 -0.86 25.39
C ILE A 99 5.55 -0.04 26.22
N ARG A 100 6.50 0.65 25.58
CA ARG A 100 7.48 1.51 26.24
C ARG A 100 6.77 2.58 27.06
N ASP A 101 5.85 3.31 26.44
CA ASP A 101 5.16 4.43 27.06
C ASP A 101 4.29 3.98 28.25
N ILE A 102 3.63 2.80 28.17
CA ILE A 102 2.91 2.17 29.28
C ILE A 102 3.86 1.85 30.43
N GLN A 103 5.04 1.30 30.13
CA GLN A 103 6.04 0.96 31.15
C GLN A 103 6.63 2.20 31.80
N GLU A 104 6.94 3.24 31.02
CA GLU A 104 7.42 4.53 31.53
C GLU A 104 6.40 5.22 32.44
N ALA A 105 5.10 5.03 32.18
CA ALA A 105 4.02 5.50 33.03
C ALA A 105 3.82 4.65 34.30
N GLY A 106 4.56 3.57 34.50
CA GLY A 106 4.39 2.62 35.59
C GLY A 106 3.10 1.78 35.52
N GLU A 107 2.48 1.72 34.38
CA GLU A 107 1.22 1.00 34.16
C GLU A 107 1.48 -0.46 33.72
N ARG A 108 0.47 -1.31 33.88
CA ARG A 108 0.52 -2.68 33.37
C ARG A 108 0.15 -2.72 31.89
N VAL A 109 0.86 -3.55 31.13
CA VAL A 109 0.51 -3.85 29.74
C VAL A 109 -0.77 -4.67 29.72
N THR A 110 -1.88 -4.05 29.36
CA THR A 110 -3.21 -4.65 29.21
C THR A 110 -3.78 -4.24 27.86
N SER A 111 -4.79 -4.96 27.36
CA SER A 111 -5.45 -4.59 26.10
C SER A 111 -6.03 -3.18 26.14
N GLN A 112 -6.58 -2.77 27.30
CA GLN A 112 -7.15 -1.44 27.46
C GLN A 112 -6.09 -0.34 27.41
N ASN A 113 -4.94 -0.53 28.10
CA ASN A 113 -3.85 0.44 28.09
C ASN A 113 -3.21 0.47 26.69
N MET A 114 -2.96 -0.68 26.08
CA MET A 114 -2.47 -0.77 24.71
C MET A 114 -3.33 0.07 23.74
N LEU A 115 -4.65 -0.13 23.75
CA LEU A 115 -5.55 0.62 22.89
C LEU A 115 -5.50 2.13 23.16
N THR A 116 -5.40 2.52 24.45
CA THR A 116 -5.33 3.92 24.86
C THR A 116 -4.06 4.60 24.34
N TYR A 117 -2.91 3.92 24.45
CA TYR A 117 -1.63 4.45 23.99
C TYR A 117 -1.50 4.42 22.47
N LEU A 118 -1.96 3.36 21.81
CA LEU A 118 -2.04 3.29 20.35
C LEU A 118 -2.85 4.44 19.75
N ARG A 119 -3.96 4.81 20.36
CA ARG A 119 -4.81 5.92 19.88
C ARG A 119 -4.19 7.31 20.02
N ARG A 120 -3.15 7.44 20.84
CA ARG A 120 -2.45 8.72 21.08
C ARG A 120 -1.15 8.85 20.31
N MET A 121 -0.75 7.78 19.61
CA MET A 121 0.53 7.79 18.93
C MET A 121 0.54 8.73 17.74
N ASP A 122 1.71 9.32 17.53
CA ASP A 122 2.04 10.18 16.41
C ASP A 122 3.55 10.11 16.19
N PHE A 123 3.96 9.42 15.12
CA PHE A 123 5.38 9.27 14.80
C PHE A 123 5.63 9.13 13.30
N GLU A 124 6.86 9.41 12.87
CA GLU A 124 7.31 9.12 11.51
C GLU A 124 7.71 7.65 11.38
N GLY A 125 7.02 6.92 10.52
CA GLY A 125 7.30 5.55 10.15
C GLY A 125 7.97 5.40 8.78
N ALA A 126 8.14 4.17 8.31
CA ALA A 126 8.61 3.87 6.96
C ALA A 126 7.57 4.27 5.90
N THR A 127 6.28 4.22 6.23
CA THR A 127 5.18 4.60 5.33
C THR A 127 4.69 6.03 5.55
N GLY A 128 5.52 6.91 6.14
CA GLY A 128 5.19 8.29 6.50
C GLY A 128 4.63 8.42 7.91
N ARG A 129 3.96 9.53 8.20
CA ARG A 129 3.39 9.80 9.53
C ARG A 129 2.37 8.74 9.92
N VAL A 130 2.51 8.20 11.11
CA VAL A 130 1.60 7.21 11.71
C VAL A 130 0.86 7.85 12.86
N SER A 131 -0.40 8.18 12.64
CA SER A 131 -1.34 8.66 13.65
C SER A 131 -2.73 8.08 13.34
N LEU A 132 -3.61 8.05 14.33
CA LEU A 132 -4.97 7.54 14.16
C LEU A 132 -5.98 8.68 14.17
N VAL A 133 -7.03 8.53 13.37
CA VAL A 133 -8.17 9.47 13.38
C VAL A 133 -8.89 9.39 14.73
N PRO A 134 -9.10 10.51 15.43
CA PRO A 134 -9.83 10.50 16.69
C PRO A 134 -11.23 9.89 16.55
N GLY A 135 -11.57 8.98 17.45
CA GLY A 135 -12.88 8.33 17.46
C GLY A 135 -13.04 7.12 16.54
N THR A 136 -12.09 6.89 15.62
CA THR A 136 -11.95 5.64 14.85
C THR A 136 -10.62 4.97 15.21
N ASN A 137 -10.28 3.89 14.56
CA ASN A 137 -8.95 3.30 14.67
C ASN A 137 -8.27 3.30 13.30
N ASP A 138 -8.77 4.13 12.39
CA ASP A 138 -8.24 4.26 11.05
C ASP A 138 -6.98 5.14 11.08
N ARG A 139 -6.02 4.83 10.22
CA ARG A 139 -4.83 5.64 10.05
C ARG A 139 -5.19 6.98 9.41
N ALA A 140 -4.75 8.07 10.02
CA ALA A 140 -4.83 9.40 9.43
C ALA A 140 -3.75 9.58 8.34
N ASP A 141 -4.00 10.53 7.44
CA ASP A 141 -3.01 11.06 6.49
C ASP A 141 -2.31 10.02 5.60
N MET A 142 -2.98 8.89 5.31
CA MET A 142 -2.44 7.91 4.36
C MET A 142 -2.68 8.40 2.93
N PRO A 143 -1.63 8.74 2.17
CA PRO A 143 -1.80 9.21 0.80
C PRO A 143 -2.25 8.04 -0.09
N ILE A 144 -3.39 8.22 -0.76
CA ILE A 144 -3.93 7.25 -1.72
C ILE A 144 -3.87 7.89 -3.10
N GLN A 145 -3.23 7.23 -4.04
CA GLN A 145 -3.28 7.58 -5.45
C GLN A 145 -4.20 6.64 -6.21
N ILE A 146 -4.76 7.12 -7.29
CA ILE A 146 -5.46 6.31 -8.28
C ILE A 146 -4.49 6.07 -9.42
N VAL A 147 -4.25 4.82 -9.72
CA VAL A 147 -3.38 4.40 -10.81
C VAL A 147 -4.17 3.79 -11.94
N ASN A 148 -3.68 3.95 -13.15
CA ASN A 148 -4.17 3.30 -14.36
C ASN A 148 -3.06 2.43 -14.96
N SER A 149 -3.42 1.26 -15.48
CA SER A 149 -2.49 0.43 -16.26
C SER A 149 -2.26 1.04 -17.65
N HIS A 150 -1.00 1.18 -18.02
CA HIS A 150 -0.54 1.71 -19.33
C HIS A 150 0.19 0.65 -20.16
N GLY A 151 0.00 -0.62 -19.84
CA GLY A 151 0.70 -1.71 -20.53
C GLY A 151 2.00 -2.09 -19.81
N TYR A 152 3.01 -2.49 -20.58
CA TYR A 152 4.33 -2.81 -20.06
C TYR A 152 5.26 -1.60 -20.07
N LYS A 153 6.18 -1.54 -19.13
CA LYS A 153 7.34 -0.65 -19.17
C LYS A 153 8.28 -1.03 -20.31
N GLU A 154 9.31 -0.20 -20.54
CA GLU A 154 10.32 -0.45 -21.57
C GLU A 154 11.07 -1.79 -21.42
N ASP A 155 11.11 -2.36 -20.21
CA ASP A 155 11.69 -3.68 -19.92
C ASP A 155 10.88 -4.85 -20.53
N GLY A 156 9.62 -4.61 -20.92
CA GLY A 156 8.71 -5.58 -21.50
C GLY A 156 8.11 -6.59 -20.52
N ASP A 157 8.52 -6.57 -19.25
CA ASP A 157 8.13 -7.55 -18.24
C ASP A 157 7.33 -6.92 -17.08
N THR A 158 7.57 -5.65 -16.80
CA THR A 158 6.93 -4.94 -15.69
C THR A 158 5.72 -4.14 -16.16
N VAL A 159 4.56 -4.35 -15.53
CA VAL A 159 3.37 -3.54 -15.83
C VAL A 159 3.59 -2.09 -15.41
N ASP A 160 3.26 -1.16 -16.31
CA ASP A 160 3.34 0.27 -16.07
C ASP A 160 2.04 0.80 -15.46
N PHE A 161 2.11 1.24 -14.21
CA PHE A 161 1.01 1.90 -13.52
C PHE A 161 1.30 3.40 -13.40
N VAL A 162 0.46 4.19 -14.04
CA VAL A 162 0.58 5.65 -14.04
C VAL A 162 -0.43 6.25 -13.07
N SER A 163 0.02 7.14 -12.21
CA SER A 163 -0.86 7.87 -11.29
C SER A 163 -1.69 8.90 -12.08
N VAL A 164 -3.00 8.74 -12.07
CA VAL A 164 -3.97 9.62 -12.73
C VAL A 164 -4.75 10.51 -11.77
N GLY A 165 -4.54 10.31 -10.47
CA GLY A 165 -5.18 11.11 -9.45
C GLY A 165 -4.74 10.70 -8.05
N SER A 166 -5.20 11.44 -7.07
CA SER A 166 -4.99 11.14 -5.65
C SER A 166 -6.24 11.45 -4.84
N VAL A 167 -6.34 10.89 -3.65
CA VAL A 167 -7.36 11.24 -2.68
C VAL A 167 -6.72 12.10 -1.61
N ASP A 168 -7.26 13.30 -1.42
CA ASP A 168 -6.87 14.17 -0.31
C ASP A 168 -7.32 13.51 1.02
N PRO A 169 -6.38 13.10 1.89
CA PRO A 169 -6.72 12.38 3.11
C PRO A 169 -7.54 13.23 4.11
N ALA A 170 -7.39 14.56 4.07
CA ALA A 170 -8.11 15.45 4.98
C ALA A 170 -9.58 15.66 4.58
N THR A 171 -9.87 15.65 3.29
CA THR A 171 -11.21 15.97 2.76
C THR A 171 -11.91 14.79 2.10
N GLY A 172 -11.19 13.72 1.80
CA GLY A 172 -11.68 12.59 1.01
C GLY A 172 -11.96 12.93 -0.45
N ARG A 173 -11.52 14.09 -0.94
CA ARG A 173 -11.77 14.52 -2.31
C ARG A 173 -10.80 13.89 -3.28
N LEU A 174 -11.32 13.45 -4.42
CA LEU A 174 -10.51 13.02 -5.55
C LEU A 174 -9.91 14.25 -6.25
N ILE A 175 -8.61 14.23 -6.45
CA ILE A 175 -7.84 15.21 -7.21
C ILE A 175 -7.33 14.49 -8.46
N LEU A 176 -7.80 14.87 -9.64
CA LEU A 176 -7.31 14.32 -10.92
C LEU A 176 -6.05 15.07 -11.35
N LYS A 177 -5.13 14.34 -11.99
CA LYS A 177 -3.90 14.87 -12.61
C LYS A 177 -4.12 15.12 -14.09
#